data_8f93fc96e7594e69d086054194f1eda1
#
_entry.id   8f93fc96e7594e69d086054194f1eda1
#
_cell.length_a   1.000
_cell.length_b   1.000
_cell.length_c   1.000
_cell.angle_alpha   90.00
_cell.angle_beta   90.00
_cell.angle_gamma   90.00
#
_symmetry.space_group_name_H-M   'P 1'
#
loop_
_entity.id
_entity.type
_entity.pdbx_description
1 polymer ?
#
loop_
_entity_poly.entity_id
_entity_poly.type
_entity_poly.pdbx_seq_one_letter_code
_entity_poly.pdbx_strand_id
1 'polypeptide(L)'
;MIEISHITKSFHGKKALDDVSLSIHKLEVVCIIGSMGSGKSTLLRCIAGLETPESGTISFDGSLRTQTKKGGYHHIGMVFQSYNLFPHLSVLDNLTLAPMKVLGMSRDEAKEQAFLQLDKVGLGKKAHLFPHELSSGQRQRVAIARCLVMKPKLMLFDEPTSALDPIATAEVMDVMRRLKKEIPLVVITHKMAFVKEIADRVIFMQNGKICEEGETKELFTFPKQPATISFLSYQKNMNYKISSADFDRPELNARIECYCDRFGLGNQAFHFVQLVVEELLNLLPLNQEIRLELSKADNEIRMSLNIVMPATDCMYLDAAQAKDELSLSIITGLCEVVEETVNDQGDKFIHLELNKERLLMD
;
A
#
# COMPACT_ATOMS: atom_id res chain seq x y z
N MET A 1 -5.52 -24.62 -9.01
CA MET A 1 -4.17 -24.00 -9.05
C MET A 1 -4.08 -23.13 -10.28
N ILE A 2 -3.49 -21.92 -10.15
CA ILE A 2 -3.28 -21.03 -11.29
C ILE A 2 -1.78 -20.92 -11.48
N GLU A 3 -1.32 -21.18 -12.70
CA GLU A 3 0.09 -21.12 -13.05
C GLU A 3 0.33 -20.03 -14.08
N ILE A 4 1.26 -19.17 -13.78
CA ILE A 4 1.74 -18.10 -14.63
C ILE A 4 3.21 -18.42 -14.96
N SER A 5 3.53 -18.56 -16.24
CA SER A 5 4.85 -19.01 -16.67
C SER A 5 5.43 -18.10 -17.73
N HIS A 6 6.61 -17.55 -17.44
CA HIS A 6 7.45 -16.79 -18.37
C HIS A 6 6.76 -15.57 -19.03
N ILE A 7 5.91 -14.86 -18.27
CA ILE A 7 5.16 -13.71 -18.79
C ILE A 7 6.10 -12.53 -19.03
N THR A 8 6.11 -12.08 -20.29
CA THR A 8 6.81 -10.85 -20.69
C THR A 8 5.82 -9.88 -21.32
N LYS A 9 5.94 -8.59 -20.99
CA LYS A 9 5.12 -7.51 -21.52
C LYS A 9 5.91 -6.22 -21.59
N SER A 10 5.86 -5.55 -22.73
CA SER A 10 6.50 -4.25 -22.94
C SER A 10 5.47 -3.18 -23.32
N PHE A 11 5.77 -1.93 -23.00
CA PHE A 11 5.05 -0.74 -23.48
C PHE A 11 6.07 0.26 -24.01
N HIS A 12 5.89 0.72 -25.24
CA HIS A 12 6.78 1.68 -25.89
C HIS A 12 8.27 1.31 -25.80
N GLY A 13 8.58 0.03 -25.99
CA GLY A 13 9.95 -0.51 -25.95
C GLY A 13 10.52 -0.72 -24.53
N LYS A 14 9.81 -0.34 -23.47
CA LYS A 14 10.23 -0.60 -22.08
C LYS A 14 9.50 -1.82 -21.53
N LYS A 15 10.26 -2.80 -21.04
CA LYS A 15 9.70 -3.99 -20.38
C LYS A 15 9.01 -3.61 -19.07
N ALA A 16 7.72 -3.86 -18.98
CA ALA A 16 6.93 -3.74 -17.77
C ALA A 16 6.91 -5.07 -16.99
N LEU A 17 6.99 -6.21 -17.70
CA LEU A 17 7.20 -7.56 -17.16
C LEU A 17 8.31 -8.21 -17.95
N ASP A 18 9.24 -8.88 -17.27
CA ASP A 18 10.41 -9.54 -17.84
C ASP A 18 10.57 -10.92 -17.23
N ASP A 19 10.02 -11.92 -17.93
CA ASP A 19 10.11 -13.34 -17.56
C ASP A 19 9.52 -13.68 -16.17
N VAL A 20 8.29 -13.21 -15.91
CA VAL A 20 7.62 -13.40 -14.64
C VAL A 20 6.92 -14.75 -14.58
N SER A 21 7.26 -15.56 -13.56
CA SER A 21 6.62 -16.85 -13.30
C SER A 21 6.19 -16.91 -11.82
N LEU A 22 4.95 -17.37 -11.57
CA LEU A 22 4.43 -17.61 -10.23
C LEU A 22 3.25 -18.59 -10.28
N SER A 23 2.96 -19.22 -9.15
CA SER A 23 1.77 -20.05 -8.95
C SER A 23 0.87 -19.45 -7.86
N ILE A 24 -0.44 -19.69 -7.96
CA ILE A 24 -1.42 -19.32 -6.95
C ILE A 24 -2.17 -20.59 -6.54
N HIS A 25 -2.11 -20.91 -5.25
CA HIS A 25 -2.74 -22.12 -4.71
C HIS A 25 -4.20 -21.87 -4.29
N LYS A 26 -4.93 -22.94 -4.01
CA LYS A 26 -6.32 -22.83 -3.52
C LYS A 26 -6.32 -22.19 -2.14
N LEU A 27 -7.28 -21.28 -1.95
CA LEU A 27 -7.53 -20.58 -0.67
C LEU A 27 -6.30 -19.81 -0.13
N GLU A 28 -5.37 -19.44 -1.02
CA GLU A 28 -4.18 -18.66 -0.69
C GLU A 28 -4.43 -17.17 -0.91
N VAL A 29 -3.89 -16.36 -0.03
CA VAL A 29 -3.79 -14.90 -0.22
C VAL A 29 -2.35 -14.56 -0.58
N VAL A 30 -2.13 -14.17 -1.82
CA VAL A 30 -0.83 -13.69 -2.31
C VAL A 30 -0.86 -12.18 -2.37
N CYS A 31 0.03 -11.53 -1.61
CA CYS A 31 0.24 -10.08 -1.75
C CYS A 31 1.46 -9.79 -2.62
N ILE A 32 1.29 -8.92 -3.60
CA ILE A 32 2.38 -8.45 -4.47
C ILE A 32 2.77 -7.04 -4.04
N ILE A 33 4.01 -6.87 -3.59
CA ILE A 33 4.57 -5.60 -3.12
C ILE A 33 5.73 -5.15 -4.02
N GLY A 34 6.12 -3.89 -3.93
CA GLY A 34 7.24 -3.32 -4.71
C GLY A 34 7.00 -1.85 -5.04
N SER A 35 8.03 -1.16 -5.52
CA SER A 35 7.98 0.26 -5.87
C SER A 35 6.97 0.57 -6.99
N MET A 36 6.60 1.84 -7.14
CA MET A 36 5.81 2.30 -8.30
C MET A 36 6.56 1.95 -9.60
N GLY A 37 5.80 1.54 -10.63
CA GLY A 37 6.39 1.14 -11.90
C GLY A 37 7.09 -0.22 -11.93
N SER A 38 7.06 -1.01 -10.84
CA SER A 38 7.69 -2.34 -10.81
C SER A 38 6.96 -3.43 -11.61
N GLY A 39 5.81 -3.13 -12.24
CA GLY A 39 5.07 -4.07 -13.09
C GLY A 39 3.85 -4.74 -12.45
N LYS A 40 3.57 -4.51 -11.17
CA LYS A 40 2.49 -5.18 -10.40
C LYS A 40 1.11 -5.10 -11.06
N SER A 41 0.62 -3.89 -11.35
CA SER A 41 -0.69 -3.71 -11.98
C SER A 41 -0.73 -4.28 -13.41
N THR A 42 0.40 -4.27 -14.14
CA THR A 42 0.51 -4.94 -15.44
C THR A 42 0.36 -6.45 -15.28
N LEU A 43 1.00 -7.05 -14.27
CA LEU A 43 0.87 -8.48 -13.98
C LEU A 43 -0.59 -8.84 -13.65
N LEU A 44 -1.25 -8.07 -12.76
CA LEU A 44 -2.68 -8.28 -12.46
C LEU A 44 -3.54 -8.21 -13.71
N ARG A 45 -3.32 -7.20 -14.57
CA ARG A 45 -4.07 -7.04 -15.82
C ARG A 45 -3.82 -8.20 -16.79
N CYS A 46 -2.61 -8.73 -16.87
CA CYS A 46 -2.31 -9.94 -17.63
C CYS A 46 -3.06 -11.15 -17.05
N ILE A 47 -3.05 -11.34 -15.73
CA ILE A 47 -3.82 -12.41 -15.07
C ILE A 47 -5.32 -12.21 -15.31
N ALA A 48 -5.85 -11.00 -15.20
CA ALA A 48 -7.24 -10.68 -15.49
C ALA A 48 -7.63 -10.81 -16.97
N GLY A 49 -6.66 -10.83 -17.89
CA GLY A 49 -6.86 -10.84 -19.34
C GLY A 49 -7.28 -9.52 -19.92
N LEU A 50 -7.04 -8.47 -19.21
CA LEU A 50 -7.20 -7.10 -19.67
C LEU A 50 -6.00 -6.65 -20.52
N GLU A 51 -4.85 -7.30 -20.31
CA GLU A 51 -3.64 -7.13 -21.10
C GLU A 51 -3.19 -8.49 -21.66
N THR A 52 -2.73 -8.48 -22.90
CA THR A 52 -2.15 -9.66 -23.53
C THR A 52 -0.65 -9.64 -23.35
N PRO A 53 -0.03 -10.65 -22.72
CA PRO A 53 1.42 -10.76 -22.68
C PRO A 53 2.00 -11.00 -24.08
N GLU A 54 3.25 -10.59 -24.29
CA GLU A 54 3.98 -10.82 -25.55
C GLU A 54 4.49 -12.26 -25.63
N SER A 55 4.84 -12.83 -24.47
CA SER A 55 5.24 -14.25 -24.33
C SER A 55 4.79 -14.81 -23.00
N GLY A 56 4.89 -16.13 -22.86
CA GLY A 56 4.50 -16.87 -21.68
C GLY A 56 3.07 -17.38 -21.72
N THR A 57 2.67 -18.07 -20.65
CA THR A 57 1.35 -18.71 -20.56
C THR A 57 0.72 -18.51 -19.19
N ILE A 58 -0.60 -18.51 -19.16
CA ILE A 58 -1.40 -18.54 -17.93
C ILE A 58 -2.32 -19.73 -18.01
N SER A 59 -2.32 -20.60 -16.99
CA SER A 59 -3.20 -21.77 -16.93
C SER A 59 -4.04 -21.77 -15.65
N PHE A 60 -5.25 -22.33 -15.77
CA PHE A 60 -6.18 -22.55 -14.67
C PHE A 60 -6.49 -24.04 -14.58
N ASP A 61 -6.18 -24.66 -13.45
CA ASP A 61 -6.37 -26.09 -13.21
C ASP A 61 -5.84 -26.96 -14.36
N GLY A 62 -4.63 -26.65 -14.88
CA GLY A 62 -3.98 -27.32 -15.98
C GLY A 62 -4.51 -26.99 -17.39
N SER A 63 -5.57 -26.17 -17.49
CA SER A 63 -6.10 -25.73 -18.77
C SER A 63 -5.42 -24.44 -19.20
N LEU A 64 -4.67 -24.48 -20.32
CA LEU A 64 -4.05 -23.29 -20.89
C LEU A 64 -5.10 -22.26 -21.29
N ARG A 65 -4.82 -21.03 -20.95
CA ARG A 65 -5.59 -19.86 -21.34
C ARG A 65 -5.21 -19.51 -22.79
N THR A 66 -5.97 -19.99 -23.76
CA THR A 66 -5.76 -19.59 -25.15
C THR A 66 -6.48 -18.26 -25.43
N GLN A 67 -5.76 -17.35 -26.10
CA GLN A 67 -6.23 -15.99 -26.46
C GLN A 67 -7.50 -15.99 -27.36
N THR A 68 -7.94 -17.13 -27.86
CA THR A 68 -8.92 -17.24 -28.95
C THR A 68 -10.35 -17.56 -28.50
N LYS A 69 -10.61 -17.86 -27.25
CA LYS A 69 -11.99 -18.07 -26.80
C LYS A 69 -12.64 -16.71 -26.45
N LYS A 70 -13.53 -16.25 -27.33
CA LYS A 70 -14.53 -15.20 -27.11
C LYS A 70 -15.52 -15.58 -25.99
N GLY A 71 -15.05 -15.97 -24.85
CA GLY A 71 -15.85 -16.31 -23.68
C GLY A 71 -15.11 -15.75 -22.50
N GLY A 72 -15.45 -14.55 -22.12
CA GLY A 72 -14.75 -13.71 -21.16
C GLY A 72 -14.28 -14.47 -19.92
N TYR A 73 -13.30 -13.92 -19.32
CA TYR A 73 -12.65 -14.35 -18.08
C TYR A 73 -13.56 -14.18 -16.84
N HIS A 74 -14.87 -14.54 -16.99
CA HIS A 74 -15.87 -14.42 -15.92
C HIS A 74 -15.51 -15.21 -14.65
N HIS A 75 -14.50 -16.10 -14.74
CA HIS A 75 -13.97 -16.82 -13.59
C HIS A 75 -12.94 -16.03 -12.76
N ILE A 76 -12.59 -14.81 -13.19
CA ILE A 76 -11.69 -13.91 -12.46
C ILE A 76 -12.43 -12.63 -12.14
N GLY A 77 -12.55 -12.32 -10.86
CA GLY A 77 -13.01 -11.02 -10.40
C GLY A 77 -11.84 -10.07 -10.24
N MET A 78 -11.93 -8.85 -10.80
CA MET A 78 -10.94 -7.81 -10.56
C MET A 78 -11.58 -6.59 -9.94
N VAL A 79 -11.05 -6.18 -8.79
CA VAL A 79 -11.45 -4.98 -8.06
C VAL A 79 -10.35 -3.94 -8.24
N PHE A 80 -10.71 -2.81 -8.82
CA PHE A 80 -9.80 -1.71 -9.13
C PHE A 80 -9.76 -0.68 -8.01
N GLN A 81 -8.68 0.07 -7.93
CA GLN A 81 -8.51 1.19 -7.00
C GLN A 81 -9.64 2.23 -7.10
N SER A 82 -10.12 2.52 -8.32
CA SER A 82 -11.17 3.51 -8.60
C SER A 82 -12.60 2.95 -8.58
N TYR A 83 -12.82 1.77 -7.98
CA TYR A 83 -14.10 1.05 -7.87
C TYR A 83 -14.76 0.68 -9.21
N ASN A 84 -14.67 1.52 -10.22
CA ASN A 84 -15.25 1.39 -11.57
C ASN A 84 -16.74 1.01 -11.58
N LEU A 85 -17.51 1.54 -10.64
CA LEU A 85 -18.97 1.41 -10.62
C LEU A 85 -19.58 2.28 -11.71
N PHE A 86 -20.66 1.79 -12.32
CA PHE A 86 -21.43 2.57 -13.28
C PHE A 86 -22.22 3.64 -12.53
N PRO A 87 -21.90 4.94 -12.69
CA PRO A 87 -22.48 6.00 -11.85
C PRO A 87 -23.99 6.24 -12.10
N HIS A 88 -24.46 5.87 -13.28
CA HIS A 88 -25.86 6.01 -13.71
C HIS A 88 -26.74 4.78 -13.38
N LEU A 89 -26.15 3.73 -12.79
CA LEU A 89 -26.87 2.54 -12.35
C LEU A 89 -26.94 2.49 -10.82
N SER A 90 -28.07 1.97 -10.32
CA SER A 90 -28.17 1.66 -8.89
C SER A 90 -27.14 0.60 -8.46
N VAL A 91 -26.94 0.42 -7.16
CA VAL A 91 -26.09 -0.66 -6.61
C VAL A 91 -26.57 -2.01 -7.14
N LEU A 92 -27.88 -2.27 -7.08
CA LEU A 92 -28.45 -3.52 -7.58
C LEU A 92 -28.21 -3.72 -9.08
N ASP A 93 -28.41 -2.68 -9.88
CA ASP A 93 -28.20 -2.76 -11.33
C ASP A 93 -26.72 -2.94 -11.69
N ASN A 94 -25.80 -2.35 -10.92
CA ASN A 94 -24.37 -2.60 -11.04
C ASN A 94 -24.01 -4.10 -10.85
N LEU A 95 -24.71 -4.79 -9.94
CA LEU A 95 -24.45 -6.20 -9.67
C LEU A 95 -25.18 -7.13 -10.66
N THR A 96 -26.36 -6.76 -11.15
CA THR A 96 -27.18 -7.64 -12.00
C THR A 96 -26.81 -7.58 -13.48
N LEU A 97 -26.21 -6.48 -13.94
CA LEU A 97 -25.91 -6.27 -15.36
C LEU A 97 -25.05 -7.39 -15.97
N ALA A 98 -23.92 -7.72 -15.34
CA ALA A 98 -22.99 -8.70 -15.87
C ALA A 98 -23.55 -10.14 -15.82
N PRO A 99 -24.16 -10.64 -14.74
CA PRO A 99 -24.78 -11.95 -14.71
C PRO A 99 -25.86 -12.14 -15.79
N MET A 100 -26.68 -11.14 -16.01
CA MET A 100 -27.71 -11.18 -17.05
C MET A 100 -27.12 -11.22 -18.46
N LYS A 101 -26.08 -10.41 -18.74
CA LYS A 101 -25.50 -10.26 -20.08
C LYS A 101 -24.50 -11.37 -20.43
N VAL A 102 -23.75 -11.87 -19.45
CA VAL A 102 -22.63 -12.81 -19.65
C VAL A 102 -23.04 -14.24 -19.32
N LEU A 103 -23.76 -14.44 -18.20
CA LEU A 103 -24.17 -15.78 -17.76
C LEU A 103 -25.58 -16.17 -18.24
N GLY A 104 -26.32 -15.23 -18.86
CA GLY A 104 -27.68 -15.48 -19.34
C GLY A 104 -28.71 -15.67 -18.22
N MET A 105 -28.41 -15.20 -16.99
CA MET A 105 -29.35 -15.29 -15.87
C MET A 105 -30.58 -14.47 -16.14
N SER A 106 -31.75 -14.95 -15.70
CA SER A 106 -32.97 -14.17 -15.64
C SER A 106 -32.81 -12.97 -14.69
N ARG A 107 -33.68 -11.97 -14.82
CA ARG A 107 -33.62 -10.78 -13.97
C ARG A 107 -33.81 -11.13 -12.49
N ASP A 108 -34.69 -12.07 -12.21
CA ASP A 108 -35.04 -12.44 -10.84
C ASP A 108 -33.89 -13.25 -10.19
N GLU A 109 -33.30 -14.21 -10.91
CA GLU A 109 -32.11 -14.96 -10.46
C GLU A 109 -30.92 -14.01 -10.21
N ALA A 110 -30.68 -13.05 -11.13
CA ALA A 110 -29.59 -12.09 -10.97
C ALA A 110 -29.83 -11.18 -9.74
N LYS A 111 -31.05 -10.76 -9.47
CA LYS A 111 -31.40 -9.99 -8.26
C LYS A 111 -31.18 -10.80 -6.98
N GLU A 112 -31.67 -12.03 -6.94
CA GLU A 112 -31.47 -12.90 -5.77
C GLU A 112 -30.00 -13.08 -5.45
N GLN A 113 -29.18 -13.39 -6.48
CA GLN A 113 -27.73 -13.51 -6.31
C GLN A 113 -27.09 -12.18 -5.89
N ALA A 114 -27.55 -11.04 -6.44
CA ALA A 114 -27.05 -9.73 -6.08
C ALA A 114 -27.32 -9.39 -4.60
N PHE A 115 -28.54 -9.64 -4.11
CA PHE A 115 -28.89 -9.44 -2.69
C PHE A 115 -28.04 -10.33 -1.78
N LEU A 116 -27.86 -11.62 -2.15
CA LEU A 116 -26.99 -12.52 -1.38
C LEU A 116 -25.55 -11.98 -1.24
N GLN A 117 -24.98 -11.42 -2.32
CA GLN A 117 -23.63 -10.86 -2.24
C GLN A 117 -23.59 -9.50 -1.53
N LEU A 118 -24.63 -8.67 -1.67
CA LEU A 118 -24.76 -7.42 -0.91
C LEU A 118 -24.84 -7.66 0.60
N ASP A 119 -25.56 -8.70 1.01
CA ASP A 119 -25.63 -9.09 2.43
C ASP A 119 -24.27 -9.58 2.96
N LYS A 120 -23.52 -10.35 2.16
CA LYS A 120 -22.14 -10.77 2.51
C LYS A 120 -21.21 -9.58 2.80
N VAL A 121 -21.40 -8.45 2.12
CA VAL A 121 -20.61 -7.23 2.32
C VAL A 121 -21.31 -6.19 3.21
N GLY A 122 -22.44 -6.53 3.82
CA GLY A 122 -23.19 -5.69 4.77
C GLY A 122 -23.92 -4.50 4.12
N LEU A 123 -24.33 -4.62 2.84
CA LEU A 123 -24.94 -3.53 2.07
C LEU A 123 -26.33 -3.86 1.49
N GLY A 124 -27.00 -4.93 1.95
CA GLY A 124 -28.32 -5.33 1.42
C GLY A 124 -29.36 -4.20 1.43
N LYS A 125 -29.41 -3.40 2.51
CA LYS A 125 -30.32 -2.25 2.63
C LYS A 125 -30.02 -1.09 1.67
N LYS A 126 -28.87 -1.09 1.00
CA LYS A 126 -28.40 -0.02 0.11
C LYS A 126 -28.52 -0.37 -1.37
N ALA A 127 -29.22 -1.44 -1.71
CA ALA A 127 -29.38 -1.95 -3.07
C ALA A 127 -29.95 -0.91 -4.08
N HIS A 128 -30.80 0.00 -3.62
CA HIS A 128 -31.46 0.99 -4.46
C HIS A 128 -30.70 2.32 -4.58
N LEU A 129 -29.63 2.53 -3.80
CA LEU A 129 -28.81 3.73 -3.86
C LEU A 129 -27.92 3.74 -5.10
N PHE A 130 -27.49 4.94 -5.48
CA PHE A 130 -26.50 5.14 -6.55
C PHE A 130 -25.09 5.27 -5.97
N PRO A 131 -24.03 5.04 -6.77
CA PRO A 131 -22.65 5.14 -6.30
C PRO A 131 -22.28 6.47 -5.63
N HIS A 132 -22.84 7.60 -6.05
CA HIS A 132 -22.57 8.91 -5.47
C HIS A 132 -23.19 9.11 -4.07
N GLU A 133 -24.15 8.28 -3.68
CA GLU A 133 -24.78 8.29 -2.36
C GLU A 133 -24.05 7.41 -1.33
N LEU A 134 -22.96 6.75 -1.75
CA LEU A 134 -22.17 5.83 -0.94
C LEU A 134 -20.86 6.45 -0.50
N SER A 135 -20.38 6.09 0.72
CA SER A 135 -19.01 6.37 1.13
C SER A 135 -17.99 5.60 0.29
N SER A 136 -16.70 5.99 0.35
CA SER A 136 -15.61 5.30 -0.34
C SER A 136 -15.53 3.80 0.01
N GLY A 137 -15.61 3.46 1.30
CA GLY A 137 -15.61 2.06 1.75
C GLY A 137 -16.85 1.28 1.30
N GLN A 138 -18.03 1.93 1.24
CA GLN A 138 -19.23 1.30 0.70
C GLN A 138 -19.11 1.05 -0.79
N ARG A 139 -18.58 2.01 -1.59
CA ARG A 139 -18.31 1.80 -3.01
C ARG A 139 -17.35 0.64 -3.24
N GLN A 140 -16.30 0.52 -2.43
CA GLN A 140 -15.36 -0.60 -2.51
C GLN A 140 -16.03 -1.93 -2.24
N ARG A 141 -16.86 -2.03 -1.20
CA ARG A 141 -17.61 -3.25 -0.90
C ARG A 141 -18.65 -3.61 -1.98
N VAL A 142 -19.28 -2.61 -2.61
CA VAL A 142 -20.13 -2.85 -3.80
C VAL A 142 -19.32 -3.39 -4.98
N ALA A 143 -18.12 -2.86 -5.23
CA ALA A 143 -17.23 -3.36 -6.29
C ALA A 143 -16.81 -4.82 -6.04
N ILE A 144 -16.53 -5.19 -4.78
CA ILE A 144 -16.28 -6.58 -4.38
C ILE A 144 -17.51 -7.44 -4.64
N ALA A 145 -18.70 -7.02 -4.17
CA ALA A 145 -19.93 -7.77 -4.35
C ALA A 145 -20.28 -7.96 -5.85
N ARG A 146 -20.03 -6.95 -6.69
CA ARG A 146 -20.21 -7.04 -8.15
C ARG A 146 -19.34 -8.12 -8.79
N CYS A 147 -18.12 -8.31 -8.30
CA CYS A 147 -17.28 -9.41 -8.76
C CYS A 147 -17.80 -10.77 -8.26
N LEU A 148 -18.26 -10.85 -7.00
CA LEU A 148 -18.71 -12.09 -6.39
C LEU A 148 -19.98 -12.69 -7.03
N VAL A 149 -20.89 -11.85 -7.56
CA VAL A 149 -22.09 -12.31 -8.28
C VAL A 149 -21.73 -13.17 -9.49
N MET A 150 -20.56 -12.95 -10.11
CA MET A 150 -20.05 -13.73 -11.23
C MET A 150 -19.46 -15.09 -10.83
N LYS A 151 -19.45 -15.43 -9.52
CA LYS A 151 -18.88 -16.66 -8.95
C LYS A 151 -17.45 -16.91 -9.40
N PRO A 152 -16.53 -15.97 -9.16
CA PRO A 152 -15.14 -16.07 -9.61
C PRO A 152 -14.39 -17.20 -8.89
N LYS A 153 -13.40 -17.79 -9.58
CA LYS A 153 -12.47 -18.77 -9.03
C LYS A 153 -11.19 -18.12 -8.48
N LEU A 154 -10.98 -16.84 -8.77
CA LEU A 154 -9.88 -16.01 -8.32
C LEU A 154 -10.36 -14.56 -8.19
N MET A 155 -9.97 -13.89 -7.12
CA MET A 155 -10.18 -12.46 -6.95
C MET A 155 -8.84 -11.72 -6.98
N LEU A 156 -8.79 -10.68 -7.81
CA LEU A 156 -7.65 -9.78 -7.96
C LEU A 156 -8.02 -8.41 -7.38
N PHE A 157 -7.12 -7.83 -6.62
CA PHE A 157 -7.31 -6.52 -5.98
C PHE A 157 -6.13 -5.60 -6.31
N ASP A 158 -6.41 -4.48 -6.95
CA ASP A 158 -5.42 -3.44 -7.24
C ASP A 158 -5.63 -2.28 -6.26
N GLU A 159 -4.78 -2.18 -5.23
CA GLU A 159 -4.80 -1.15 -4.16
C GLU A 159 -6.18 -1.00 -3.48
N PRO A 160 -6.78 -2.06 -2.91
CA PRO A 160 -8.17 -2.05 -2.46
C PRO A 160 -8.50 -1.09 -1.31
N THR A 161 -7.49 -0.56 -0.63
CA THR A 161 -7.68 0.29 0.57
C THR A 161 -6.93 1.62 0.49
N SER A 162 -6.32 1.97 -0.66
CA SER A 162 -5.48 3.18 -0.80
C SER A 162 -6.24 4.49 -0.61
N ALA A 163 -7.53 4.53 -0.98
CA ALA A 163 -8.38 5.71 -0.89
C ALA A 163 -9.41 5.62 0.26
N LEU A 164 -9.14 4.80 1.28
CA LEU A 164 -10.06 4.55 2.39
C LEU A 164 -9.48 5.07 3.70
N ASP A 165 -10.36 5.65 4.52
CA ASP A 165 -10.07 5.94 5.91
C ASP A 165 -9.85 4.66 6.74
N PRO A 166 -9.33 4.73 7.98
CA PRO A 166 -9.04 3.56 8.80
C PRO A 166 -10.26 2.67 9.07
N ILE A 167 -11.44 3.26 9.30
CA ILE A 167 -12.67 2.52 9.60
C ILE A 167 -13.11 1.74 8.36
N ALA A 168 -13.19 2.42 7.22
CA ALA A 168 -13.54 1.78 5.94
C ALA A 168 -12.51 0.72 5.52
N THR A 169 -11.23 0.94 5.83
CA THR A 169 -10.16 -0.05 5.62
C THR A 169 -10.44 -1.31 6.43
N ALA A 170 -10.78 -1.19 7.73
CA ALA A 170 -11.10 -2.33 8.59
C ALA A 170 -12.32 -3.11 8.06
N GLU A 171 -13.39 -2.42 7.63
CA GLU A 171 -14.58 -3.05 7.06
C GLU A 171 -14.26 -3.85 5.77
N VAL A 172 -13.42 -3.33 4.88
CA VAL A 172 -12.97 -4.03 3.68
C VAL A 172 -12.09 -5.22 4.03
N MET A 173 -11.19 -5.07 5.02
CA MET A 173 -10.36 -6.16 5.55
C MET A 173 -11.21 -7.32 6.07
N ASP A 174 -12.28 -7.04 6.81
CA ASP A 174 -13.20 -8.05 7.32
C ASP A 174 -13.92 -8.82 6.19
N VAL A 175 -14.28 -8.14 5.12
CA VAL A 175 -14.80 -8.79 3.91
C VAL A 175 -13.75 -9.72 3.32
N MET A 176 -12.50 -9.24 3.15
CA MET A 176 -11.42 -10.03 2.55
C MET A 176 -11.02 -11.24 3.41
N ARG A 177 -11.01 -11.10 4.77
CA ARG A 177 -10.78 -12.24 5.69
C ARG A 177 -11.86 -13.34 5.55
N ARG A 178 -13.09 -12.96 5.23
CA ARG A 178 -14.14 -13.95 4.94
C ARG A 178 -13.94 -14.59 3.58
N LEU A 179 -13.62 -13.81 2.56
CA LEU A 179 -13.42 -14.29 1.19
C LEU A 179 -12.23 -15.25 1.05
N LYS A 180 -11.14 -15.03 1.79
CA LYS A 180 -9.96 -15.92 1.72
C LYS A 180 -10.26 -17.36 2.13
N LYS A 181 -11.36 -17.61 2.83
CA LYS A 181 -11.81 -18.96 3.18
C LYS A 181 -12.57 -19.67 2.04
N GLU A 182 -12.99 -18.92 1.02
CA GLU A 182 -13.81 -19.42 -0.07
C GLU A 182 -13.06 -19.38 -1.42
N ILE A 183 -12.21 -18.36 -1.63
CA ILE A 183 -11.62 -18.04 -2.93
C ILE A 183 -10.16 -17.59 -2.73
N PRO A 184 -9.21 -17.99 -3.59
CA PRO A 184 -7.86 -17.43 -3.59
C PRO A 184 -7.88 -15.94 -3.96
N LEU A 185 -7.03 -15.16 -3.31
CA LEU A 185 -6.93 -13.72 -3.50
C LEU A 185 -5.52 -13.33 -3.95
N VAL A 186 -5.40 -12.43 -4.92
CA VAL A 186 -4.14 -11.75 -5.24
C VAL A 186 -4.35 -10.26 -5.01
N VAL A 187 -3.51 -9.66 -4.19
CA VAL A 187 -3.66 -8.28 -3.76
C VAL A 187 -2.39 -7.49 -4.05
N ILE A 188 -2.50 -6.39 -4.76
CA ILE A 188 -1.44 -5.39 -4.83
C ILE A 188 -1.73 -4.33 -3.79
N THR A 189 -0.75 -4.02 -2.96
CA THR A 189 -0.84 -2.91 -2.01
C THR A 189 0.55 -2.43 -1.58
N HIS A 190 0.62 -1.18 -1.17
CA HIS A 190 1.80 -0.60 -0.53
C HIS A 190 1.65 -0.49 1.00
N LYS A 191 0.48 -0.85 1.57
CA LYS A 191 0.24 -0.84 3.02
C LYS A 191 0.78 -2.11 3.66
N MET A 192 1.98 -2.05 4.25
CA MET A 192 2.65 -3.24 4.83
C MET A 192 1.90 -3.83 6.02
N ALA A 193 1.20 -3.01 6.81
CA ALA A 193 0.34 -3.49 7.89
C ALA A 193 -0.78 -4.41 7.34
N PHE A 194 -1.42 -4.00 6.23
CA PHE A 194 -2.41 -4.82 5.54
C PHE A 194 -1.80 -6.16 5.07
N VAL A 195 -0.62 -6.13 4.45
CA VAL A 195 0.05 -7.35 3.97
C VAL A 195 0.34 -8.32 5.12
N LYS A 196 0.92 -7.82 6.22
CA LYS A 196 1.25 -8.64 7.41
C LYS A 196 0.02 -9.32 8.02
N GLU A 197 -1.15 -8.69 7.90
CA GLU A 197 -2.38 -9.17 8.51
C GLU A 197 -3.12 -10.21 7.68
N ILE A 198 -3.14 -10.08 6.35
CA ILE A 198 -4.01 -10.91 5.50
C ILE A 198 -3.25 -11.92 4.64
N ALA A 199 -2.02 -11.61 4.23
CA ALA A 199 -1.27 -12.42 3.28
C ALA A 199 -0.75 -13.72 3.90
N ASP A 200 -0.89 -14.81 3.17
CA ASP A 200 -0.23 -16.08 3.45
C ASP A 200 1.19 -16.06 2.85
N ARG A 201 1.33 -15.55 1.62
CA ARG A 201 2.58 -15.41 0.88
C ARG A 201 2.71 -14.02 0.28
N VAL A 202 3.95 -13.54 0.22
CA VAL A 202 4.31 -12.24 -0.34
C VAL A 202 5.29 -12.41 -1.49
N ILE A 203 5.05 -11.65 -2.56
CA ILE A 203 5.91 -11.56 -3.74
C ILE A 203 6.43 -10.12 -3.83
N PHE A 204 7.74 -9.95 -3.79
CA PHE A 204 8.37 -8.66 -4.03
C PHE A 204 8.80 -8.52 -5.48
N MET A 205 8.29 -7.47 -6.14
CA MET A 205 8.59 -7.16 -7.54
C MET A 205 9.41 -5.88 -7.68
N GLN A 206 10.43 -5.92 -8.53
CA GLN A 206 11.22 -4.76 -8.93
C GLN A 206 11.59 -4.86 -10.41
N ASN A 207 11.50 -3.73 -11.13
CA ASN A 207 11.90 -3.63 -12.55
C ASN A 207 11.30 -4.72 -13.46
N GLY A 208 10.04 -5.06 -13.25
CA GLY A 208 9.32 -6.07 -14.05
C GLY A 208 9.63 -7.52 -13.70
N LYS A 209 10.40 -7.80 -12.64
CA LYS A 209 10.79 -9.16 -12.22
C LYS A 209 10.33 -9.44 -10.80
N ILE A 210 10.11 -10.73 -10.51
CA ILE A 210 10.00 -11.20 -9.13
C ILE A 210 11.44 -11.29 -8.57
N CYS A 211 11.71 -10.54 -7.52
CA CYS A 211 13.02 -10.54 -6.86
C CYS A 211 13.04 -11.54 -5.71
N GLU A 212 11.96 -11.65 -4.97
CA GLU A 212 11.84 -12.55 -3.83
C GLU A 212 10.38 -12.93 -3.60
N GLU A 213 10.15 -14.16 -3.18
CA GLU A 213 8.86 -14.64 -2.69
C GLU A 213 9.03 -15.54 -1.48
N GLY A 214 8.05 -15.55 -0.59
CA GLY A 214 8.08 -16.39 0.61
C GLY A 214 6.84 -16.21 1.47
N GLU A 215 6.76 -17.02 2.53
CA GLU A 215 5.73 -16.83 3.56
C GLU A 215 5.83 -15.43 4.16
N THR A 216 4.69 -14.83 4.47
CA THR A 216 4.63 -13.45 4.95
C THR A 216 5.56 -13.20 6.14
N LYS A 217 5.53 -14.06 7.15
CA LYS A 217 6.38 -13.89 8.34
C LYS A 217 7.86 -13.98 8.00
N GLU A 218 8.27 -14.94 7.17
CA GLU A 218 9.67 -15.15 6.80
C GLU A 218 10.20 -13.95 6.01
N LEU A 219 9.48 -13.51 4.97
CA LEU A 219 9.93 -12.43 4.11
C LEU A 219 10.07 -11.08 4.84
N PHE A 220 9.17 -10.81 5.81
CA PHE A 220 9.27 -9.58 6.61
C PHE A 220 10.31 -9.63 7.72
N THR A 221 10.65 -10.83 8.23
CA THR A 221 11.61 -10.98 9.35
C THR A 221 13.03 -11.23 8.83
N PHE A 222 13.17 -12.03 7.79
CA PHE A 222 14.45 -12.48 7.24
C PHE A 222 14.48 -12.37 5.70
N PRO A 223 14.32 -11.15 5.13
CA PRO A 223 14.44 -10.96 3.69
C PRO A 223 15.86 -11.32 3.24
N LYS A 224 15.98 -12.06 2.12
CA LYS A 224 17.25 -12.60 1.62
C LYS A 224 17.87 -11.73 0.53
N GLN A 225 17.02 -11.07 -0.27
CA GLN A 225 17.48 -10.28 -1.41
C GLN A 225 17.80 -8.84 -1.00
N PRO A 226 18.95 -8.27 -1.41
CA PRO A 226 19.32 -6.88 -1.09
C PRO A 226 18.24 -5.87 -1.50
N ALA A 227 17.58 -6.11 -2.63
CA ALA A 227 16.49 -5.25 -3.10
C ALA A 227 15.27 -5.28 -2.17
N THR A 228 14.90 -6.46 -1.64
CA THR A 228 13.82 -6.63 -0.67
C THR A 228 14.16 -5.96 0.66
N ILE A 229 15.40 -6.18 1.14
CA ILE A 229 15.91 -5.55 2.37
C ILE A 229 15.81 -4.02 2.25
N SER A 230 16.34 -3.46 1.16
CA SER A 230 16.29 -2.01 0.91
C SER A 230 14.87 -1.49 0.83
N PHE A 231 13.97 -2.20 0.12
CA PHE A 231 12.57 -1.81 0.00
C PHE A 231 11.85 -1.82 1.35
N LEU A 232 12.00 -2.88 2.14
CA LEU A 232 11.37 -2.99 3.45
C LEU A 232 11.95 -1.98 4.45
N SER A 233 13.24 -1.71 4.40
CA SER A 233 13.87 -0.66 5.20
C SER A 233 13.37 0.72 4.81
N TYR A 234 13.26 1.01 3.50
CA TYR A 234 12.66 2.25 3.01
C TYR A 234 11.19 2.41 3.42
N GLN A 235 10.44 1.31 3.51
CA GLN A 235 9.06 1.32 4.01
C GLN A 235 8.98 1.56 5.52
N LYS A 236 10.04 1.25 6.28
CA LYS A 236 10.14 1.54 7.72
C LYS A 236 10.57 2.97 8.01
N ASN A 237 11.40 3.55 7.14
CA ASN A 237 12.00 4.85 7.31
C ASN A 237 11.45 5.84 6.25
N MET A 238 11.25 7.08 6.65
CA MET A 238 11.06 8.20 5.74
C MET A 238 12.37 8.95 5.61
N ASN A 239 12.89 9.05 4.39
CA ASN A 239 14.10 9.82 4.10
C ASN A 239 13.75 11.06 3.28
N TYR A 240 14.26 12.21 3.68
CA TYR A 240 14.12 13.46 2.96
C TYR A 240 15.45 14.20 2.89
N LYS A 241 15.77 14.72 1.69
CA LYS A 241 17.02 15.46 1.45
C LYS A 241 16.70 16.94 1.28
N ILE A 242 17.30 17.77 2.10
CA ILE A 242 17.28 19.22 2.02
C ILE A 242 18.59 19.66 1.42
N SER A 243 18.57 20.34 0.29
CA SER A 243 19.79 20.80 -0.42
C SER A 243 19.96 22.32 -0.39
N SER A 244 18.93 23.07 0.03
CA SER A 244 18.94 24.52 0.12
C SER A 244 17.85 25.02 1.09
N ALA A 245 17.92 26.27 1.49
CA ALA A 245 16.91 26.90 2.35
C ALA A 245 15.52 26.99 1.67
N ASP A 246 15.47 27.01 0.33
CA ASP A 246 14.23 27.08 -0.46
C ASP A 246 13.70 25.66 -0.82
N PHE A 247 13.88 24.69 0.08
CA PHE A 247 13.32 23.36 -0.13
C PHE A 247 11.77 23.36 -0.05
N ASP A 248 11.14 22.36 -0.66
CA ASP A 248 9.68 22.21 -0.70
C ASP A 248 9.15 21.73 0.67
N ARG A 249 8.80 22.69 1.55
CA ARG A 249 8.18 22.38 2.87
C ARG A 249 6.85 21.65 2.75
N PRO A 250 5.92 22.02 1.84
CA PRO A 250 4.72 21.24 1.56
C PRO A 250 5.00 19.78 1.20
N GLU A 251 6.02 19.50 0.38
CA GLU A 251 6.41 18.12 0.06
C GLU A 251 6.91 17.36 1.30
N LEU A 252 7.76 17.98 2.13
CA LEU A 252 8.24 17.38 3.37
C LEU A 252 7.07 17.02 4.30
N ASN A 253 6.14 17.97 4.51
CA ASN A 253 4.97 17.77 5.36
C ASN A 253 4.06 16.66 4.82
N ALA A 254 3.80 16.61 3.51
CA ALA A 254 3.03 15.54 2.89
C ALA A 254 3.70 14.16 3.06
N ARG A 255 5.03 14.09 3.06
CA ARG A 255 5.77 12.85 3.33
C ARG A 255 5.68 12.41 4.79
N ILE A 256 5.76 13.36 5.74
CA ILE A 256 5.56 13.08 7.18
C ILE A 256 4.14 12.57 7.42
N GLU A 257 3.13 13.25 6.85
CA GLU A 257 1.73 12.83 6.94
C GLU A 257 1.53 11.41 6.40
N CYS A 258 1.99 11.14 5.19
CA CYS A 258 1.94 9.82 4.57
C CYS A 258 2.69 8.75 5.40
N TYR A 259 3.78 9.13 6.07
CA TYR A 259 4.52 8.25 6.97
C TYR A 259 3.71 7.93 8.24
N CYS A 260 3.13 8.93 8.89
CA CYS A 260 2.28 8.73 10.06
C CYS A 260 1.04 7.88 9.75
N ASP A 261 0.36 8.16 8.64
CA ASP A 261 -0.79 7.38 8.16
C ASP A 261 -0.43 5.91 7.88
N ARG A 262 0.74 5.67 7.31
CA ARG A 262 1.24 4.31 7.03
C ARG A 262 1.33 3.45 8.29
N PHE A 263 1.66 4.06 9.42
CA PHE A 263 1.76 3.39 10.71
C PHE A 263 0.51 3.52 11.58
N GLY A 264 -0.56 4.16 11.07
CA GLY A 264 -1.83 4.34 11.78
C GLY A 264 -1.71 5.25 13.01
N LEU A 265 -0.82 6.24 12.97
CA LEU A 265 -0.52 7.11 14.11
C LEU A 265 -1.50 8.31 14.25
N GLY A 266 -2.36 8.54 13.24
CA GLY A 266 -3.35 9.62 13.27
C GLY A 266 -2.78 11.05 13.09
N ASN A 267 -3.71 12.02 13.01
CA ASN A 267 -3.36 13.43 12.72
C ASN A 267 -2.57 14.10 13.83
N GLN A 268 -2.79 13.73 15.10
CA GLN A 268 -2.07 14.36 16.21
C GLN A 268 -0.59 13.97 16.20
N ALA A 269 -0.27 12.72 15.92
CA ALA A 269 1.11 12.29 15.76
C ALA A 269 1.78 12.99 14.56
N PHE A 270 1.05 13.22 13.46
CA PHE A 270 1.55 14.01 12.34
C PHE A 270 1.93 15.43 12.78
N HIS A 271 1.01 16.16 13.44
CA HIS A 271 1.28 17.53 13.90
C HIS A 271 2.43 17.59 14.93
N PHE A 272 2.53 16.57 15.78
CA PHE A 272 3.62 16.46 16.74
C PHE A 272 4.98 16.28 16.06
N VAL A 273 5.08 15.35 15.11
CA VAL A 273 6.31 15.11 14.33
C VAL A 273 6.65 16.34 13.49
N GLN A 274 5.66 16.96 12.84
CA GLN A 274 5.83 18.19 12.07
C GLN A 274 6.43 19.29 12.92
N LEU A 275 5.89 19.52 14.12
CA LEU A 275 6.41 20.53 15.05
C LEU A 275 7.88 20.28 15.40
N VAL A 276 8.23 19.06 15.79
CA VAL A 276 9.63 18.71 16.13
C VAL A 276 10.55 18.92 14.92
N VAL A 277 10.13 18.55 13.73
CA VAL A 277 10.92 18.74 12.49
C VAL A 277 11.09 20.23 12.18
N GLU A 278 10.04 21.02 12.27
CA GLU A 278 10.09 22.47 12.01
C GLU A 278 11.01 23.19 13.00
N GLU A 279 10.90 22.89 14.31
CA GLU A 279 11.77 23.48 15.32
C GLU A 279 13.23 23.06 15.15
N LEU A 280 13.47 21.81 14.78
CA LEU A 280 14.83 21.34 14.50
C LEU A 280 15.43 22.05 13.27
N LEU A 281 14.66 22.24 12.21
CA LEU A 281 15.11 22.96 11.01
C LEU A 281 15.39 24.45 11.27
N ASN A 282 14.78 25.07 12.29
CA ASN A 282 15.09 26.45 12.70
C ASN A 282 16.51 26.56 13.32
N LEU A 283 16.98 25.49 13.96
CA LEU A 283 18.32 25.44 14.56
C LEU A 283 19.44 25.18 13.53
N LEU A 284 19.09 24.50 12.41
CA LEU A 284 20.09 23.96 11.48
C LEU A 284 20.48 24.96 10.37
N PRO A 285 21.69 24.87 9.81
CA PRO A 285 22.13 25.69 8.69
C PRO A 285 21.61 25.09 7.37
N LEU A 286 20.47 25.61 6.88
CA LEU A 286 19.82 25.12 5.65
C LEU A 286 20.58 25.44 4.34
N ASN A 287 21.77 26.00 4.42
CA ASN A 287 22.64 26.29 3.26
C ASN A 287 23.56 25.14 2.85
N GLN A 288 23.44 24.00 3.49
CA GLN A 288 24.21 22.78 3.21
C GLN A 288 23.27 21.57 3.06
N GLU A 289 23.80 20.45 2.56
CA GLU A 289 23.03 19.23 2.39
C GLU A 289 22.69 18.62 3.77
N ILE A 290 21.39 18.46 4.04
CA ILE A 290 20.88 17.82 5.25
C ILE A 290 20.05 16.60 4.81
N ARG A 291 20.29 15.45 5.44
CA ARG A 291 19.50 14.24 5.29
C ARG A 291 18.70 14.02 6.55
N LEU A 292 17.39 14.05 6.42
CA LEU A 292 16.42 13.79 7.47
C LEU A 292 15.90 12.37 7.31
N GLU A 293 15.99 11.57 8.36
CA GLU A 293 15.47 10.22 8.42
C GLU A 293 14.52 10.08 9.62
N LEU A 294 13.27 9.78 9.36
CA LEU A 294 12.26 9.44 10.36
C LEU A 294 12.06 7.94 10.37
N SER A 295 12.22 7.30 11.52
CA SER A 295 12.10 5.85 11.67
C SER A 295 11.22 5.47 12.86
N LYS A 296 10.55 4.31 12.76
CA LYS A 296 9.72 3.74 13.82
C LYS A 296 10.22 2.34 14.18
N ALA A 297 10.38 2.07 15.47
CA ALA A 297 10.74 0.74 15.96
C ALA A 297 9.61 -0.29 15.71
N ASP A 298 9.98 -1.54 15.38
CA ASP A 298 9.05 -2.58 14.90
C ASP A 298 7.97 -2.98 15.91
N ASN A 299 8.27 -3.01 17.21
CA ASN A 299 7.39 -3.53 18.25
C ASN A 299 7.00 -2.49 19.30
N GLU A 300 7.41 -1.25 19.14
CA GLU A 300 7.13 -0.16 20.06
C GLU A 300 6.61 1.06 19.32
N ILE A 301 5.83 1.88 20.01
CA ILE A 301 5.46 3.20 19.51
C ILE A 301 6.62 4.14 19.89
N ARG A 302 7.77 3.88 19.33
CA ARG A 302 8.95 4.76 19.37
C ARG A 302 9.23 5.27 17.98
N MET A 303 9.35 6.57 17.85
CA MET A 303 9.79 7.20 16.62
C MET A 303 11.10 7.93 16.90
N SER A 304 12.05 7.76 15.99
CA SER A 304 13.32 8.47 16.03
C SER A 304 13.44 9.35 14.80
N LEU A 305 13.91 10.56 15.02
CA LEU A 305 14.29 11.50 13.97
C LEU A 305 15.82 11.62 13.97
N ASN A 306 16.42 11.24 12.85
CA ASN A 306 17.86 11.33 12.65
C ASN A 306 18.17 12.38 11.59
N ILE A 307 19.17 13.19 11.83
CA ILE A 307 19.72 14.13 10.86
C ILE A 307 21.18 13.86 10.63
N VAL A 308 21.58 13.84 9.38
CA VAL A 308 22.97 13.71 8.95
C VAL A 308 23.32 14.93 8.09
N MET A 309 24.40 15.60 8.44
CA MET A 309 24.92 16.75 7.69
C MET A 309 26.43 16.81 7.77
N PRO A 310 27.11 17.55 6.86
CA PRO A 310 28.54 17.79 6.96
C PRO A 310 28.92 18.43 8.31
N ALA A 311 30.07 18.06 8.87
CA ALA A 311 30.53 18.62 10.13
C ALA A 311 30.73 20.14 10.07
N THR A 312 30.37 20.79 11.15
CA THR A 312 30.61 22.20 11.42
C THR A 312 31.14 22.31 12.85
N ASP A 313 31.85 23.38 13.16
CA ASP A 313 32.40 23.60 14.52
C ASP A 313 31.32 23.96 15.56
N CYS A 314 30.08 24.23 15.11
CA CYS A 314 28.96 24.62 15.99
C CYS A 314 28.18 23.39 16.46
N MET A 315 27.86 23.31 17.75
CA MET A 315 26.89 22.37 18.31
C MET A 315 25.51 23.03 18.31
N TYR A 316 24.56 22.49 17.54
CA TYR A 316 23.25 23.11 17.35
C TYR A 316 22.27 22.85 18.50
N LEU A 317 22.52 21.77 19.25
CA LEU A 317 21.70 21.39 20.42
C LEU A 317 22.36 21.80 21.75
N ASP A 318 23.43 22.57 21.73
CA ASP A 318 24.02 23.16 22.92
C ASP A 318 23.39 24.51 23.21
N ALA A 319 22.84 24.69 24.42
CA ALA A 319 22.17 25.92 24.85
C ALA A 319 23.07 27.17 24.76
N ALA A 320 24.41 27.00 24.84
CA ALA A 320 25.35 28.10 24.72
C ALA A 320 25.62 28.53 23.27
N GLN A 321 25.27 27.69 22.28
CA GLN A 321 25.58 27.89 20.87
C GLN A 321 24.32 27.86 19.98
N ALA A 322 23.16 27.49 20.54
CA ALA A 322 21.92 27.39 19.79
C ALA A 322 21.52 28.75 19.18
N LYS A 323 21.17 28.71 17.90
CA LYS A 323 20.73 29.88 17.14
C LYS A 323 19.38 30.43 17.66
N ASP A 324 18.53 29.55 18.18
CA ASP A 324 17.21 29.85 18.73
C ASP A 324 16.98 29.05 20.02
N GLU A 325 17.05 29.71 21.17
CA GLU A 325 16.85 29.10 22.49
C GLU A 325 15.41 28.55 22.67
N LEU A 326 14.42 29.18 22.03
CA LEU A 326 13.02 28.73 22.09
C LEU A 326 12.85 27.39 21.39
N SER A 327 13.33 27.28 20.17
CA SER A 327 13.28 26.03 19.40
C SER A 327 14.01 24.88 20.12
N LEU A 328 15.16 25.15 20.72
CA LEU A 328 15.88 24.16 21.52
C LEU A 328 15.08 23.73 22.76
N SER A 329 14.47 24.67 23.47
CA SER A 329 13.62 24.37 24.64
C SER A 329 12.38 23.54 24.25
N ILE A 330 11.79 23.80 23.09
CA ILE A 330 10.67 23.01 22.56
C ILE A 330 11.13 21.59 22.26
N ILE A 331 12.22 21.40 21.53
CA ILE A 331 12.75 20.08 21.18
C ILE A 331 13.06 19.26 22.44
N THR A 332 13.78 19.85 23.40
CA THR A 332 14.12 19.15 24.65
C THR A 332 12.91 18.80 25.50
N GLY A 333 11.83 19.56 25.41
CA GLY A 333 10.55 19.28 26.08
C GLY A 333 9.66 18.27 25.35
N LEU A 334 9.92 18.01 24.07
CA LEU A 334 9.12 17.12 23.21
C LEU A 334 9.79 15.75 22.95
N CYS A 335 11.10 15.63 23.18
CA CYS A 335 11.88 14.41 22.92
C CYS A 335 12.33 13.77 24.24
N GLU A 336 12.41 12.43 24.25
CA GLU A 336 12.93 11.64 25.38
C GLU A 336 14.46 11.59 25.33
N VAL A 337 15.02 11.56 24.11
CA VAL A 337 16.48 11.56 23.87
C VAL A 337 16.79 12.67 22.87
N VAL A 338 17.83 13.45 23.16
CA VAL A 338 18.36 14.49 22.30
C VAL A 338 19.88 14.38 22.31
N GLU A 339 20.46 13.89 21.20
CA GLU A 339 21.88 13.65 21.08
C GLU A 339 22.45 14.27 19.81
N GLU A 340 23.64 14.88 19.93
CA GLU A 340 24.41 15.39 18.80
C GLU A 340 25.82 14.82 18.86
N THR A 341 26.24 14.14 17.79
CA THR A 341 27.55 13.47 17.70
C THR A 341 28.21 13.74 16.35
N VAL A 342 29.51 13.50 16.26
CA VAL A 342 30.30 13.57 15.01
C VAL A 342 30.93 12.21 14.78
N ASN A 343 30.83 11.66 13.58
CA ASN A 343 31.46 10.37 13.25
C ASN A 343 32.94 10.52 12.83
N ASP A 344 33.61 9.39 12.63
CA ASP A 344 35.00 9.33 12.18
C ASP A 344 35.26 9.90 10.77
N GLN A 345 34.18 10.07 9.97
CA GLN A 345 34.23 10.64 8.62
C GLN A 345 34.01 12.16 8.61
N GLY A 346 33.72 12.73 9.77
CA GLY A 346 33.48 14.15 9.91
C GLY A 346 32.01 14.56 9.63
N ASP A 347 31.08 13.62 9.49
CA ASP A 347 29.65 13.96 9.42
C ASP A 347 29.07 14.13 10.81
N LYS A 348 28.18 15.11 10.93
CA LYS A 348 27.42 15.39 12.14
C LYS A 348 26.11 14.63 12.14
N PHE A 349 25.82 13.99 13.26
CA PHE A 349 24.58 13.25 13.51
C PHE A 349 23.80 13.91 14.65
N ILE A 350 22.53 14.19 14.42
CA ILE A 350 21.57 14.55 15.44
C ILE A 350 20.56 13.42 15.54
N HIS A 351 20.38 12.89 16.74
CA HIS A 351 19.43 11.83 17.05
C HIS A 351 18.43 12.33 18.09
N LEU A 352 17.15 12.24 17.75
CA LEU A 352 16.02 12.58 18.62
C LEU A 352 15.11 11.35 18.75
N GLU A 353 14.81 10.93 19.99
CA GLU A 353 13.70 10.02 20.26
C GLU A 353 12.46 10.82 20.68
N LEU A 354 11.37 10.66 19.94
CA LEU A 354 10.14 11.40 20.18
C LEU A 354 9.38 10.83 21.39
N ASN A 355 8.81 11.73 22.20
CA ASN A 355 8.06 11.33 23.39
C ASN A 355 6.86 10.42 23.04
N LYS A 356 6.86 9.20 23.58
CA LYS A 356 5.88 8.16 23.32
C LYS A 356 4.45 8.55 23.73
N GLU A 357 4.28 9.22 24.85
CA GLU A 357 2.96 9.60 25.35
C GLU A 357 2.28 10.60 24.40
N ARG A 358 3.05 11.51 23.81
CA ARG A 358 2.55 12.50 22.85
C ARG A 358 2.24 11.92 21.47
N LEU A 359 2.88 10.81 21.08
CA LEU A 359 2.55 10.08 19.85
C LEU A 359 1.23 9.29 19.95
N LEU A 360 0.74 9.05 21.17
CA LEU A 360 -0.45 8.24 21.46
C LEU A 360 -1.65 9.04 21.94
N MET A 361 -1.52 10.36 22.09
CA MET A 361 -2.68 11.20 22.45
C MET A 361 -3.68 11.17 21.28
N ASP A 362 -4.87 10.60 21.52
CA ASP A 362 -6.03 10.60 20.59
C ASP A 362 -6.68 11.98 20.50
#